data_467672cf87cb53aee619af6b8023d6b0
#
_entry.id   467672cf87cb53aee619af6b8023d6b0
#
_cell.length_a   1.000
_cell.length_b   1.000
_cell.length_c   1.000
_cell.angle_alpha   90.00
_cell.angle_beta   90.00
_cell.angle_gamma   90.00
#
_symmetry.space_group_name_H-M   'P 1'
#
loop_
_entity.id
_entity.type
_entity.pdbx_description
1 polymer ?
#
loop_
_entity_poly.entity_id
_entity_poly.type
_entity_poly.pdbx_seq_one_letter_code
_entity_poly.pdbx_strand_id
1 'polypeptide(L)'
;NPETTSNVQVQKADSDEKQAGDAVQAGEGDLGTGKEAVTVENQNQAETHQNNDSVSQSEPEAQQNVPESQQEEPEAAWPEYFEPGRYEGVPNEVYHAANGISSTQVKDARVSLMYFNARHVEKTIVKERSPVLDMGNLVHVLALQPENLEAEFSVEPEIPEGAFTTTATLREFIDAHNASLPALLSADDIKALLEEYNATLPAPVPLGASLEETGQSYMALPAEYQRIDADQKQTAAAMKACIKEYNTTLSTPVKTSGSRDALLEQLAIINPDLVTQEAQKSVPLKVSGTKADLIQAVKSVNPAAVFADELLDTWRENPEGKVLVTRQQLSTALNIQKALLGHPTAGKLLTHPSRAVEVSYFGIDEETGLEVRVRPDLEIDMGGLRIGADLKTISMWNIKQEGLRAKLHREIIDRDYHLSVAMYCETAALDQFFWIFVNKDENYHWVAIIEASTELLELGMLEYRKAMRAIANGFDTGEWPAPITEDYTEELNDFDVRRLEALRVQA
;
A
#
# COMPACT_ATOMS: atom_id res chain seq x y z
N ASN A 1 34.10 8.12 16.61
CA ASN A 1 34.58 7.04 17.38
C ASN A 1 34.12 5.74 16.75
N PRO A 2 35.04 4.89 16.47
CA PRO A 2 34.70 3.68 15.72
C PRO A 2 33.73 2.78 16.42
N GLU A 3 33.75 2.82 17.69
CA GLU A 3 32.91 1.93 18.41
C GLU A 3 31.47 2.24 18.22
N THR A 4 31.16 3.48 18.17
CA THR A 4 29.80 3.88 18.05
C THR A 4 29.23 3.44 16.75
N THR A 5 30.04 3.50 15.76
CA THR A 5 29.55 3.18 14.45
C THR A 5 29.18 1.74 14.33
N SER A 6 30.00 0.90 14.88
CA SER A 6 29.71 -0.50 14.73
C SER A 6 28.43 -0.87 15.46
N ASN A 7 28.18 -0.21 16.56
CA ASN A 7 26.98 -0.55 17.26
C ASN A 7 25.75 -0.26 16.47
N VAL A 8 25.77 0.84 15.78
CA VAL A 8 24.63 1.21 15.02
C VAL A 8 24.33 0.19 13.95
N GLN A 9 25.38 -0.31 13.36
CA GLN A 9 25.13 -1.24 12.32
C GLN A 9 24.56 -2.53 12.78
N VAL A 10 25.02 -2.97 13.92
CA VAL A 10 24.52 -4.20 14.43
C VAL A 10 23.06 -4.09 14.70
N GLN A 11 22.64 -2.97 15.22
CA GLN A 11 21.25 -2.82 15.48
C GLN A 11 20.44 -2.88 14.24
N LYS A 12 20.99 -2.33 13.20
CA LYS A 12 20.27 -2.32 12.00
C LYS A 12 20.03 -3.70 11.49
N ALA A 13 21.03 -4.52 11.59
CA ALA A 13 20.89 -5.87 11.10
C ALA A 13 19.86 -6.62 11.90
N ASP A 14 19.81 -6.37 13.18
CA ASP A 14 18.87 -7.06 13.98
C ASP A 14 17.47 -6.70 13.62
N SER A 15 17.26 -5.46 13.32
CA SER A 15 15.92 -5.08 13.00
C SER A 15 15.47 -5.73 11.72
N ASP A 16 16.36 -5.94 10.81
CA ASP A 16 15.96 -6.59 9.60
C ASP A 16 15.52 -8.01 9.87
N GLU A 17 16.23 -8.67 10.76
CA GLU A 17 15.84 -9.98 11.04
C GLU A 17 14.52 -10.06 11.66
N LYS A 18 14.20 -9.09 12.42
CA LYS A 18 13.00 -9.17 13.05
C LYS A 18 11.89 -9.25 12.13
N GLN A 19 11.98 -8.57 11.07
CA GLN A 19 10.94 -8.66 10.21
C GLN A 19 10.92 -9.85 9.50
N ALA A 20 11.97 -10.32 9.38
CA ALA A 20 11.93 -11.53 8.70
C ALA A 20 11.27 -12.45 9.59
N GLY A 21 11.23 -12.37 10.09
CA GLY A 21 10.66 -13.07 10.58
C GLY A 21 10.03 -13.21 11.29
N ASP A 22 10.00 -12.77 11.46
CA ASP A 22 9.53 -12.90 12.03
C ASP A 22 9.19 -13.25 12.60
N ALA A 23 9.24 -13.25 12.70
CA ALA A 23 8.87 -13.52 13.16
C ALA A 23 8.88 -14.30 13.83
N VAL A 24 9.29 -14.63 14.05
CA VAL A 24 9.33 -15.31 14.59
C VAL A 24 9.75 -15.65 15.40
N GLN A 25 10.00 -15.38 15.64
CA GLN A 25 10.35 -15.45 16.27
C GLN A 25 10.78 -15.78 17.04
N ALA A 26 10.78 -15.84 17.20
CA ALA A 26 10.98 -16.02 17.85
C ALA A 26 11.74 -16.39 18.44
N GLY A 27 12.04 -16.44 18.62
CA GLY A 27 12.77 -16.65 19.18
C GLY A 27 13.70 -16.66 19.39
N GLU A 28 14.08 -16.56 19.46
CA GLU A 28 14.94 -16.51 19.69
C GLU A 28 15.56 -16.12 20.14
N GLY A 29 15.46 -15.88 20.23
CA GLY A 29 16.09 -15.39 20.66
C GLY A 29 16.92 -15.22 20.67
N ASP A 30 17.11 -15.28 20.54
CA ASP A 30 17.90 -15.05 20.40
C ASP A 30 18.28 -14.76 19.98
N LEU A 31 18.05 -15.06 19.96
CA LEU A 31 18.42 -14.89 19.38
C LEU A 31 18.18 -14.48 18.69
N GLY A 32 17.86 -14.27 18.27
CA GLY A 32 17.60 -13.75 17.74
C GLY A 32 17.09 -13.77 16.96
N THR A 33 16.95 -13.90 16.89
CA THR A 33 16.59 -13.87 16.11
C THR A 33 15.78 -13.75 15.58
N GLY A 34 15.42 -13.64 15.26
CA GLY A 34 14.67 -13.34 14.81
C GLY A 34 14.06 -13.33 14.11
N LYS A 35 13.94 -13.28 13.80
CA LYS A 35 13.35 -13.27 13.03
C LYS A 35 13.04 -13.87 12.25
N GLU A 36 13.31 -14.54 11.98
CA GLU A 36 13.06 -15.09 11.17
C GLU A 36 12.55 -16.18 11.12
N ALA A 37 12.66 -16.86 11.86
CA ALA A 37 11.75 -17.79 11.74
C ALA A 37 10.81 -17.41 10.79
N VAL A 38 11.09 -16.47 10.42
CA VAL A 38 10.38 -15.96 9.56
C VAL A 38 9.78 -16.77 8.63
N THR A 39 10.43 -17.51 7.99
CA THR A 39 9.84 -18.26 6.99
C THR A 39 8.77 -19.10 7.52
N VAL A 40 8.99 -19.58 8.62
CA VAL A 40 8.00 -20.40 9.17
C VAL A 40 6.81 -19.61 9.44
N GLU A 41 7.05 -18.44 9.81
CA GLU A 41 5.97 -17.65 10.06
C GLU A 41 5.20 -17.43 8.89
N ASN A 42 5.80 -17.49 7.80
CA ASN A 42 5.06 -17.29 6.63
C ASN A 42 3.92 -18.20 6.56
N GLN A 43 4.12 -19.39 6.96
CA GLN A 43 3.04 -20.26 6.89
C GLN A 43 2.03 -19.90 7.86
N ASN A 44 2.47 -19.41 8.93
CA ASN A 44 1.53 -19.07 9.90
C ASN A 44 0.69 -17.95 9.45
N GLN A 45 1.27 -17.10 8.68
CA GLN A 45 0.47 -16.07 8.30
C GLN A 45 -0.59 -16.52 7.48
N ALA A 46 -0.38 -17.46 6.72
CA ALA A 46 -1.43 -17.92 5.90
C ALA A 46 -2.60 -18.28 6.75
N GLU A 47 -2.35 -18.65 7.94
CA GLU A 47 -3.43 -19.01 8.72
C GLU A 47 -4.36 -17.94 9.00
N THR A 48 -3.89 -16.80 9.10
CA THR A 48 -4.73 -15.78 9.53
C THR A 48 -5.67 -15.33 8.51
N HIS A 49 -5.61 -15.90 7.38
CA HIS A 49 -6.45 -15.40 6.38
C HIS A 49 -7.82 -15.84 6.46
N GLN A 50 -8.05 -16.76 7.25
CA GLN A 50 -9.29 -17.26 7.20
C GLN A 50 -10.37 -16.35 7.43
N ASN A 51 -10.07 -15.37 7.94
CA ASN A 51 -11.09 -14.46 8.17
C ASN A 51 -11.88 -14.15 6.99
N ASN A 52 -11.45 -14.45 5.93
CA ASN A 52 -12.15 -14.09 4.82
C ASN A 52 -13.37 -14.85 4.64
N ASP A 53 -13.70 -15.54 5.53
CA ASP A 53 -14.93 -16.13 5.39
C ASP A 53 -15.96 -15.18 5.08
N SER A 54 -15.74 -14.01 5.42
CA SER A 54 -16.72 -13.04 5.07
C SER A 54 -17.03 -13.09 3.64
N VAL A 55 -16.10 -13.55 2.92
CA VAL A 55 -16.32 -13.56 1.55
C VAL A 55 -17.46 -14.39 1.16
N SER A 56 -17.58 -15.46 1.80
CA SER A 56 -18.59 -16.36 1.38
C SER A 56 -19.93 -15.76 1.48
N GLN A 57 -20.04 -14.71 2.21
CA GLN A 57 -21.32 -14.20 2.36
C GLN A 57 -21.83 -13.48 1.19
N SER A 58 -20.97 -12.96 0.40
CA SER A 58 -21.46 -12.23 -0.73
C SER A 58 -21.86 -13.16 -1.83
N GLU A 59 -21.42 -14.36 -1.76
CA GLU A 59 -21.69 -15.24 -2.85
C GLU A 59 -23.13 -15.53 -3.09
N PRO A 60 -23.88 -15.77 -2.07
CA PRO A 60 -25.26 -16.10 -2.30
C PRO A 60 -26.01 -15.05 -3.09
N GLU A 61 -25.64 -13.82 -2.87
CA GLU A 61 -26.31 -12.78 -3.58
C GLU A 61 -25.95 -12.79 -5.05
N ALA A 62 -24.72 -13.03 -5.34
CA ALA A 62 -24.31 -13.06 -6.71
C ALA A 62 -24.96 -14.22 -7.45
N GLN A 63 -25.12 -15.32 -6.75
CA GLN A 63 -25.71 -16.46 -7.39
C GLN A 63 -27.16 -16.22 -7.79
N GLN A 64 -27.86 -15.41 -7.07
CA GLN A 64 -29.24 -15.14 -7.38
C GLN A 64 -29.40 -14.43 -8.70
N ASN A 65 -28.37 -13.77 -9.15
CA ASN A 65 -28.43 -13.00 -10.37
C ASN A 65 -27.90 -13.74 -11.58
N VAL A 66 -27.42 -14.95 -11.40
CA VAL A 66 -26.89 -15.73 -12.51
C VAL A 66 -28.01 -16.50 -13.18
N PRO A 67 -28.17 -16.40 -14.49
CA PRO A 67 -29.18 -17.15 -15.21
C PRO A 67 -28.94 -18.65 -15.06
N GLU A 68 -30.03 -19.39 -14.98
CA GLU A 68 -29.96 -20.82 -14.81
C GLU A 68 -29.08 -21.51 -15.83
N SER A 69 -29.05 -21.01 -17.04
CA SER A 69 -28.26 -21.60 -18.11
C SER A 69 -26.76 -21.39 -17.92
N GLN A 70 -26.36 -20.55 -17.01
CA GLN A 70 -24.94 -20.26 -16.73
C GLN A 70 -24.55 -20.69 -15.33
N GLN A 71 -25.41 -21.42 -14.64
CA GLN A 71 -25.05 -21.91 -13.33
C GLN A 71 -23.97 -22.95 -13.47
N GLU A 72 -22.81 -22.62 -12.96
CA GLU A 72 -21.76 -23.60 -12.80
C GLU A 72 -22.17 -24.49 -11.63
N GLU A 73 -21.86 -25.78 -11.72
CA GLU A 73 -22.09 -26.65 -10.60
C GLU A 73 -21.30 -26.09 -9.42
N PRO A 74 -21.90 -25.99 -8.24
CA PRO A 74 -21.18 -25.47 -7.09
C PRO A 74 -19.96 -26.33 -6.85
N GLU A 75 -18.82 -25.67 -6.65
CA GLU A 75 -17.59 -26.37 -6.31
C GLU A 75 -17.88 -27.19 -5.06
N ALA A 76 -17.44 -28.45 -5.08
CA ALA A 76 -17.62 -29.32 -3.94
C ALA A 76 -16.93 -28.68 -2.73
N ALA A 77 -17.70 -28.47 -1.68
CA ALA A 77 -17.15 -27.91 -0.48
C ALA A 77 -16.11 -28.87 0.10
N TRP A 78 -15.01 -28.33 0.62
CA TRP A 78 -14.01 -29.16 1.30
C TRP A 78 -14.61 -29.73 2.58
N PRO A 79 -14.23 -30.95 2.96
CA PRO A 79 -14.77 -31.56 4.18
C PRO A 79 -14.27 -30.80 5.41
N GLU A 80 -15.04 -30.86 6.47
CA GLU A 80 -14.63 -30.30 7.76
C GLU A 80 -13.54 -31.15 8.41
N TYR A 81 -13.52 -32.43 8.12
CA TYR A 81 -12.53 -33.37 8.62
C TYR A 81 -11.91 -34.13 7.46
N PHE A 82 -10.57 -34.15 7.42
CA PHE A 82 -9.82 -34.83 6.38
C PHE A 82 -9.37 -36.19 6.86
N GLU A 83 -9.79 -37.23 6.15
CA GLU A 83 -9.27 -38.58 6.38
C GLU A 83 -7.81 -38.65 5.92
N PRO A 84 -7.01 -39.60 6.45
CA PRO A 84 -5.64 -39.75 5.97
C PRO A 84 -5.58 -39.93 4.46
N GLY A 85 -4.69 -39.21 3.84
CA GLY A 85 -4.54 -39.23 2.39
C GLY A 85 -3.89 -37.98 1.83
N ARG A 86 -3.89 -37.92 0.51
CA ARG A 86 -3.29 -36.84 -0.29
C ARG A 86 -4.39 -36.01 -0.93
N TYR A 87 -4.32 -34.69 -0.79
CA TYR A 87 -5.33 -33.77 -1.30
C TYR A 87 -4.67 -32.62 -2.04
N GLU A 88 -5.02 -32.42 -3.31
CA GLU A 88 -4.50 -31.31 -4.11
C GLU A 88 -5.46 -30.13 -4.06
N GLY A 89 -4.90 -28.93 -4.15
CA GLY A 89 -5.69 -27.71 -4.28
C GLY A 89 -6.44 -27.25 -3.04
N VAL A 90 -6.09 -27.74 -1.88
CA VAL A 90 -6.72 -27.30 -0.64
C VAL A 90 -6.35 -25.84 -0.38
N PRO A 91 -7.32 -24.93 -0.25
CA PRO A 91 -7.00 -23.52 0.03
C PRO A 91 -6.29 -23.37 1.37
N ASN A 92 -5.48 -22.32 1.48
CA ASN A 92 -4.70 -22.08 2.70
C ASN A 92 -5.57 -22.04 3.95
N GLU A 93 -6.67 -21.31 3.91
CA GLU A 93 -7.53 -21.18 5.08
C GLU A 93 -8.19 -22.51 5.47
N VAL A 94 -8.49 -23.35 4.50
CA VAL A 94 -9.05 -24.66 4.77
C VAL A 94 -7.99 -25.57 5.39
N TYR A 95 -6.77 -25.56 4.85
CA TYR A 95 -5.68 -26.36 5.39
C TYR A 95 -5.34 -25.97 6.83
N HIS A 96 -5.24 -24.67 7.09
CA HIS A 96 -4.86 -24.24 8.44
C HIS A 96 -5.96 -24.42 9.48
N ALA A 97 -7.21 -24.55 9.07
CA ALA A 97 -8.31 -24.86 9.95
C ALA A 97 -8.57 -26.37 10.06
N ALA A 98 -7.86 -27.18 9.28
CA ALA A 98 -8.11 -28.61 9.21
C ALA A 98 -7.60 -29.37 10.46
N ASN A 99 -8.05 -30.60 10.60
CA ASN A 99 -7.58 -31.50 11.65
C ASN A 99 -6.11 -31.88 11.45
N GLY A 100 -5.48 -32.27 12.53
CA GLY A 100 -4.11 -32.74 12.51
C GLY A 100 -3.12 -31.68 13.01
N ILE A 101 -2.04 -32.16 13.61
CA ILE A 101 -0.98 -31.31 14.12
C ILE A 101 -0.01 -31.03 12.97
N SER A 102 0.26 -29.75 12.72
CA SER A 102 1.19 -29.33 11.68
C SER A 102 2.61 -29.25 12.22
N SER A 103 3.59 -29.13 11.32
CA SER A 103 4.98 -28.97 11.74
C SER A 103 5.19 -27.69 12.55
N THR A 104 4.47 -26.62 12.25
CA THR A 104 4.52 -25.38 13.02
C THR A 104 4.06 -25.63 14.48
N GLN A 105 3.00 -26.39 14.65
CA GLN A 105 2.51 -26.71 15.99
C GLN A 105 3.52 -27.57 16.76
N VAL A 106 4.18 -28.50 16.09
CA VAL A 106 5.24 -29.30 16.72
C VAL A 106 6.39 -28.40 17.16
N LYS A 107 6.79 -27.46 16.32
CA LYS A 107 7.85 -26.52 16.69
C LYS A 107 7.45 -25.65 17.87
N ASP A 108 6.21 -25.23 17.95
CA ASP A 108 5.71 -24.44 19.09
C ASP A 108 5.76 -25.25 20.39
N ALA A 109 5.50 -26.56 20.33
CA ALA A 109 5.63 -27.41 21.48
C ALA A 109 7.10 -27.53 21.93
N ARG A 110 8.04 -27.37 21.01
CA ARG A 110 9.48 -27.36 21.35
C ARG A 110 9.91 -26.05 22.00
N VAL A 111 9.18 -24.96 21.78
CA VAL A 111 9.39 -23.74 22.54
C VAL A 111 9.00 -23.98 24.00
N SER A 112 7.79 -24.44 24.24
CA SER A 112 7.31 -24.99 25.49
C SER A 112 5.92 -25.58 25.29
N LEU A 113 5.54 -26.55 26.10
CA LEU A 113 4.19 -27.07 26.05
C LEU A 113 3.16 -26.04 26.49
N MET A 114 3.53 -25.18 27.41
CA MET A 114 2.69 -24.04 27.79
C MET A 114 2.38 -23.14 26.60
N TYR A 115 3.36 -22.87 25.74
CA TYR A 115 3.17 -22.08 24.53
C TYR A 115 2.26 -22.80 23.53
N PHE A 116 2.49 -24.10 23.33
CA PHE A 116 1.64 -24.89 22.46
C PHE A 116 0.18 -24.86 22.91
N ASN A 117 -0.05 -25.04 24.20
CA ASN A 117 -1.39 -25.02 24.76
C ASN A 117 -2.06 -23.66 24.56
N ALA A 118 -1.34 -22.60 24.89
CA ALA A 118 -1.89 -21.25 24.80
C ALA A 118 -2.22 -20.87 23.37
N ARG A 119 -1.44 -21.32 22.42
CA ARG A 119 -1.63 -20.93 21.02
C ARG A 119 -2.61 -21.84 20.28
N HIS A 120 -2.55 -23.13 20.51
CA HIS A 120 -3.26 -24.12 19.68
C HIS A 120 -4.41 -24.84 20.37
N VAL A 121 -4.43 -24.92 21.67
CA VAL A 121 -5.50 -25.58 22.41
C VAL A 121 -6.47 -24.55 23.00
N GLU A 122 -5.97 -23.66 23.85
CA GLU A 122 -6.80 -22.62 24.46
C GLU A 122 -7.01 -21.43 23.52
N LYS A 123 -6.07 -21.21 22.62
CA LYS A 123 -6.10 -20.12 21.64
C LYS A 123 -6.15 -18.74 22.27
N THR A 124 -5.49 -18.60 23.42
CA THR A 124 -5.35 -17.32 24.11
C THR A 124 -4.25 -16.46 23.49
N ILE A 125 -3.26 -17.08 22.85
CA ILE A 125 -2.27 -16.37 22.05
C ILE A 125 -2.71 -16.46 20.61
N VAL A 126 -3.07 -15.31 20.03
CA VAL A 126 -3.50 -15.22 18.64
C VAL A 126 -2.44 -14.43 17.89
N LYS A 127 -1.89 -15.01 16.83
CA LYS A 127 -0.99 -14.27 15.96
C LYS A 127 -1.84 -13.47 14.99
N GLU A 128 -1.75 -12.16 15.09
CA GLU A 128 -2.45 -11.30 14.18
C GLU A 128 -1.74 -11.28 12.82
N ARG A 129 -2.54 -11.21 11.80
CA ARG A 129 -2.01 -11.08 10.45
C ARG A 129 -1.38 -9.71 10.30
N SER A 130 -0.12 -9.67 9.89
CA SER A 130 0.53 -8.41 9.57
C SER A 130 0.09 -7.96 8.18
N PRO A 131 -0.34 -6.70 8.04
CA PRO A 131 -0.66 -6.17 6.71
C PRO A 131 0.59 -5.81 5.92
N VAL A 132 1.76 -5.89 6.55
CA VAL A 132 3.02 -5.55 5.91
C VAL A 132 3.45 -6.70 5.02
N LEU A 133 3.97 -6.38 3.85
CA LEU A 133 4.43 -7.36 2.90
C LEU A 133 5.54 -8.22 3.48
N ASP A 134 5.37 -9.54 3.39
CA ASP A 134 6.45 -10.49 3.61
C ASP A 134 7.00 -10.87 2.24
N MET A 135 8.24 -10.50 1.97
CA MET A 135 8.87 -10.78 0.68
C MET A 135 8.92 -12.28 0.43
N GLY A 136 9.11 -13.08 1.47
CA GLY A 136 9.11 -14.53 1.34
C GLY A 136 7.81 -15.07 0.78
N ASN A 137 6.67 -14.57 1.26
CA ASN A 137 5.36 -14.99 0.75
C ASN A 137 5.17 -14.57 -0.70
N LEU A 138 5.60 -13.38 -1.06
CA LEU A 138 5.49 -12.91 -2.44
C LEU A 138 6.34 -13.75 -3.39
N VAL A 139 7.59 -14.03 -3.02
CA VAL A 139 8.49 -14.86 -3.82
C VAL A 139 7.94 -16.29 -3.93
N HIS A 140 7.39 -16.81 -2.85
CA HIS A 140 6.80 -18.14 -2.82
C HIS A 140 5.67 -18.26 -3.85
N VAL A 141 4.77 -17.29 -3.86
CA VAL A 141 3.67 -17.28 -4.82
C VAL A 141 4.22 -17.15 -6.26
N LEU A 142 5.15 -16.24 -6.50
CA LEU A 142 5.69 -16.03 -7.85
C LEU A 142 6.44 -17.23 -8.38
N ALA A 143 7.16 -17.96 -7.53
CA ALA A 143 7.94 -19.11 -7.94
C ALA A 143 7.12 -20.38 -8.11
N LEU A 144 6.09 -20.55 -7.29
CA LEU A 144 5.33 -21.80 -7.24
C LEU A 144 3.96 -21.71 -7.90
N GLN A 145 3.23 -20.64 -7.66
CA GLN A 145 1.86 -20.47 -8.16
C GLN A 145 1.62 -19.01 -8.58
N PRO A 146 2.29 -18.54 -9.64
CA PRO A 146 2.17 -17.14 -10.04
C PRO A 146 0.74 -16.72 -10.39
N GLU A 147 -0.09 -17.66 -10.80
CA GLU A 147 -1.49 -17.39 -11.08
C GLU A 147 -2.29 -16.95 -9.85
N ASN A 148 -1.78 -17.20 -8.67
CA ASN A 148 -2.47 -16.82 -7.42
C ASN A 148 -2.02 -15.44 -6.90
N LEU A 149 -1.18 -14.73 -7.63
CA LEU A 149 -0.67 -13.44 -7.17
C LEU A 149 -1.78 -12.46 -6.82
N GLU A 150 -2.74 -12.30 -7.70
CA GLU A 150 -3.82 -11.35 -7.50
C GLU A 150 -4.83 -11.74 -6.43
N ALA A 151 -4.86 -13.02 -6.06
CA ALA A 151 -5.76 -13.48 -5.00
C ALA A 151 -5.32 -12.99 -3.63
N GLU A 152 -4.01 -12.87 -3.39
CA GLU A 152 -3.48 -12.53 -2.07
C GLU A 152 -2.87 -11.13 -2.01
N PHE A 153 -2.42 -10.59 -3.14
CA PHE A 153 -1.66 -9.34 -3.18
C PHE A 153 -2.33 -8.31 -4.08
N SER A 154 -2.22 -7.05 -3.68
CA SER A 154 -2.66 -5.92 -4.49
C SER A 154 -1.43 -5.12 -4.89
N VAL A 155 -1.12 -5.15 -6.18
CA VAL A 155 0.07 -4.50 -6.71
C VAL A 155 -0.22 -3.02 -6.99
N GLU A 156 0.73 -2.16 -6.62
CA GLU A 156 0.65 -0.75 -6.91
C GLU A 156 0.45 -0.52 -8.40
N PRO A 157 -0.53 0.30 -8.78
CA PRO A 157 -0.84 0.49 -10.20
C PRO A 157 0.28 1.22 -10.92
N GLU A 158 0.43 0.90 -12.20
CA GLU A 158 1.32 1.62 -13.06
C GLU A 158 0.69 2.97 -13.38
N ILE A 159 1.49 4.04 -13.28
CA ILE A 159 1.02 5.38 -13.59
C ILE A 159 1.05 5.55 -15.11
N PRO A 160 -0.11 5.78 -15.77
CA PRO A 160 -0.15 5.91 -17.21
C PRO A 160 0.66 7.11 -17.69
N GLU A 161 1.15 7.03 -18.90
CA GLU A 161 1.81 8.17 -19.53
C GLU A 161 0.78 9.28 -19.68
N GLY A 162 1.19 10.51 -19.41
CA GLY A 162 0.30 11.67 -19.47
C GLY A 162 -0.52 11.91 -18.22
N ALA A 163 -0.41 11.06 -17.20
CA ALA A 163 -1.07 11.30 -15.92
C ALA A 163 -0.39 12.45 -15.17
N PHE A 164 -1.19 13.18 -14.40
CA PHE A 164 -0.64 14.27 -13.58
C PHE A 164 -0.01 13.68 -12.31
N THR A 165 1.27 13.99 -12.09
CA THR A 165 2.02 13.44 -10.97
C THR A 165 2.44 14.51 -9.96
N THR A 166 2.68 15.75 -10.41
CA THR A 166 3.22 16.80 -9.55
C THR A 166 2.34 18.02 -9.57
N THR A 167 2.49 18.85 -8.55
CA THR A 167 1.82 20.15 -8.48
C THR A 167 2.24 21.03 -9.67
N ALA A 168 3.50 20.92 -10.07
CA ALA A 168 4.00 21.70 -11.20
C ALA A 168 3.27 21.37 -12.51
N THR A 169 3.04 20.08 -12.79
CA THR A 169 2.33 19.68 -14.00
C THR A 169 0.87 20.11 -13.97
N LEU A 170 0.25 20.11 -12.80
CA LEU A 170 -1.11 20.60 -12.64
C LEU A 170 -1.20 22.10 -12.94
N ARG A 171 -0.28 22.88 -12.38
CA ARG A 171 -0.23 24.32 -12.63
C ARG A 171 0.06 24.64 -14.09
N GLU A 172 0.95 23.88 -14.70
CA GLU A 172 1.27 24.05 -16.10
C GLU A 172 0.05 23.86 -17.00
N PHE A 173 -0.74 22.80 -16.71
CA PHE A 173 -1.98 22.56 -17.43
C PHE A 173 -2.98 23.69 -17.21
N ILE A 174 -3.14 24.15 -15.97
CA ILE A 174 -4.07 25.23 -15.63
C ILE A 174 -3.65 26.52 -16.31
N ASP A 175 -2.35 26.84 -16.29
CA ASP A 175 -1.84 28.04 -16.95
C ASP A 175 -2.11 27.97 -18.46
N ALA A 176 -1.87 26.83 -19.08
CA ALA A 176 -2.12 26.67 -20.52
C ALA A 176 -3.61 26.80 -20.83
N HIS A 177 -4.46 26.21 -19.98
CA HIS A 177 -5.90 26.31 -20.15
C HIS A 177 -6.36 27.78 -20.02
N ASN A 178 -5.89 28.47 -18.98
CA ASN A 178 -6.24 29.87 -18.78
C ASN A 178 -5.77 30.77 -19.94
N ALA A 179 -4.60 30.45 -20.46
CA ALA A 179 -4.05 31.20 -21.61
C ALA A 179 -4.88 31.01 -22.89
N SER A 180 -5.60 29.89 -22.98
CA SER A 180 -6.47 29.60 -24.12
C SER A 180 -7.84 30.26 -24.02
N LEU A 181 -8.19 30.78 -22.87
CA LEU A 181 -9.48 31.40 -22.65
C LEU A 181 -9.50 32.84 -23.22
N PRO A 182 -10.66 33.33 -23.69
CA PRO A 182 -10.79 34.73 -24.05
C PRO A 182 -10.48 35.59 -22.82
N ALA A 183 -9.70 36.64 -23.05
CA ALA A 183 -9.32 37.53 -21.96
C ALA A 183 -10.55 38.24 -21.39
N LEU A 184 -10.63 38.26 -20.08
CA LEU A 184 -11.66 39.01 -19.38
C LEU A 184 -11.25 40.47 -19.35
N LEU A 185 -12.24 41.35 -19.39
CA LEU A 185 -11.97 42.79 -19.24
C LEU A 185 -11.47 43.04 -17.81
N SER A 186 -10.32 43.68 -17.70
CA SER A 186 -9.81 44.07 -16.39
C SER A 186 -10.60 45.30 -15.87
N ALA A 187 -10.44 45.59 -14.57
CA ALA A 187 -11.03 46.79 -14.00
C ALA A 187 -10.57 48.04 -14.76
N ASP A 188 -9.29 48.07 -15.16
CA ASP A 188 -8.76 49.20 -15.91
C ASP A 188 -9.36 49.26 -17.31
N ASP A 189 -9.57 48.15 -17.98
CA ASP A 189 -10.20 48.11 -19.29
C ASP A 189 -11.64 48.65 -19.22
N ILE A 190 -12.38 48.24 -18.19
CA ILE A 190 -13.76 48.69 -17.99
C ILE A 190 -13.77 50.19 -17.69
N LYS A 191 -12.85 50.63 -16.84
CA LYS A 191 -12.71 52.03 -16.50
C LYS A 191 -12.43 52.86 -17.76
N ALA A 192 -11.56 52.38 -18.63
CA ALA A 192 -11.26 53.08 -19.88
C ALA A 192 -12.50 53.18 -20.77
N LEU A 193 -13.32 52.14 -20.86
CA LEU A 193 -14.56 52.17 -21.62
C LEU A 193 -15.54 53.17 -21.03
N LEU A 194 -15.64 53.24 -19.71
CA LEU A 194 -16.52 54.19 -19.03
C LEU A 194 -16.04 55.62 -19.22
N GLU A 195 -14.74 55.87 -19.16
CA GLU A 195 -14.15 57.17 -19.39
C GLU A 195 -14.36 57.62 -20.85
N GLU A 196 -14.20 56.70 -21.81
CA GLU A 196 -14.45 56.98 -23.20
C GLU A 196 -15.92 57.38 -23.41
N TYR A 197 -16.85 56.66 -22.79
CA TYR A 197 -18.25 57.02 -22.88
C TYR A 197 -18.51 58.38 -22.26
N ASN A 198 -17.96 58.67 -21.07
CA ASN A 198 -18.13 59.97 -20.43
C ASN A 198 -17.58 61.12 -21.28
N ALA A 199 -16.50 60.85 -22.03
CA ALA A 199 -15.91 61.85 -22.89
C ALA A 199 -16.82 62.26 -24.09
N THR A 200 -17.77 61.36 -24.43
CA THR A 200 -18.73 61.63 -25.49
C THR A 200 -19.94 62.47 -25.01
N LEU A 201 -20.07 62.61 -23.70
CA LEU A 201 -21.22 63.34 -23.16
C LEU A 201 -20.98 64.85 -23.29
N PRO A 202 -22.04 65.62 -23.55
CA PRO A 202 -21.90 67.04 -23.58
C PRO A 202 -21.52 67.57 -22.20
N ALA A 203 -20.54 68.44 -22.13
CA ALA A 203 -20.15 69.09 -20.90
C ALA A 203 -21.25 70.06 -20.44
N PRO A 204 -21.49 70.14 -19.12
CA PRO A 204 -22.44 71.08 -18.58
C PRO A 204 -21.98 72.46 -18.93
N VAL A 205 -22.93 73.30 -19.27
CA VAL A 205 -22.64 74.72 -19.55
C VAL A 205 -22.29 75.43 -18.23
N PRO A 206 -21.15 76.10 -18.13
CA PRO A 206 -20.75 76.76 -16.89
C PRO A 206 -21.68 77.88 -16.53
N LEU A 207 -21.90 78.04 -15.18
CA LEU A 207 -22.76 79.14 -14.74
C LEU A 207 -22.12 80.54 -14.92
N GLY A 208 -20.82 80.54 -14.84
CA GLY A 208 -20.08 81.78 -14.92
C GLY A 208 -19.91 82.49 -13.58
N ALA A 209 -18.79 83.15 -13.37
CA ALA A 209 -18.46 83.93 -12.19
C ALA A 209 -18.85 85.35 -12.26
N SER A 210 -19.04 85.89 -13.45
CA SER A 210 -19.43 87.30 -13.68
C SER A 210 -20.69 87.34 -14.54
N LEU A 211 -21.33 88.51 -14.58
CA LEU A 211 -22.51 88.71 -15.42
C LEU A 211 -22.20 88.46 -16.90
N GLU A 212 -21.02 88.90 -17.32
CA GLU A 212 -20.57 88.72 -18.69
C GLU A 212 -20.38 87.20 -19.01
N GLU A 213 -19.69 86.51 -18.17
CA GLU A 213 -19.49 85.07 -18.38
C GLU A 213 -20.83 84.34 -18.35
N THR A 214 -21.74 84.64 -17.41
CA THR A 214 -23.05 84.07 -17.36
C THR A 214 -23.83 84.36 -18.63
N GLY A 215 -23.73 85.58 -19.15
CA GLY A 215 -24.36 85.95 -20.39
C GLY A 215 -23.85 85.15 -21.58
N GLN A 216 -22.54 84.91 -21.66
CA GLN A 216 -21.93 84.11 -22.71
C GLN A 216 -22.43 82.65 -22.61
N SER A 217 -22.48 82.12 -21.44
CA SER A 217 -22.99 80.80 -21.25
C SER A 217 -24.48 80.65 -21.60
N TYR A 218 -25.26 81.67 -21.28
CA TYR A 218 -26.67 81.72 -21.65
C TYR A 218 -26.88 81.71 -23.13
N MET A 219 -26.12 82.51 -23.83
CA MET A 219 -26.20 82.64 -25.32
C MET A 219 -25.71 81.34 -26.00
N ALA A 220 -24.93 80.49 -25.29
CA ALA A 220 -24.49 79.21 -25.82
C ALA A 220 -25.54 78.15 -25.70
N LEU A 221 -26.63 78.36 -24.96
CA LEU A 221 -27.68 77.39 -24.81
C LEU A 221 -28.46 77.21 -26.13
N PRO A 222 -29.06 76.01 -26.35
CA PRO A 222 -30.01 75.89 -27.48
C PRO A 222 -31.13 76.95 -27.35
N ALA A 223 -31.64 77.39 -28.47
CA ALA A 223 -32.64 78.44 -28.48
C ALA A 223 -33.87 78.20 -27.63
N GLU A 224 -34.28 76.95 -27.54
CA GLU A 224 -35.43 76.54 -26.73
C GLU A 224 -35.20 76.64 -25.20
N TYR A 225 -33.96 76.78 -24.77
CA TYR A 225 -33.65 76.95 -23.35
C TYR A 225 -33.27 78.43 -23.06
N GLN A 226 -33.26 79.30 -24.03
CA GLN A 226 -33.10 80.73 -23.83
C GLN A 226 -34.50 81.32 -23.55
N ARG A 227 -35.00 81.04 -22.32
CA ARG A 227 -36.38 81.34 -22.03
C ARG A 227 -36.68 82.67 -21.43
N ILE A 228 -35.72 83.59 -21.40
CA ILE A 228 -35.95 84.96 -20.96
C ILE A 228 -36.55 85.75 -22.12
N ASP A 229 -37.76 86.29 -21.88
CA ASP A 229 -38.43 87.07 -22.95
C ASP A 229 -37.66 88.35 -23.31
N ALA A 230 -37.81 88.79 -24.54
CA ALA A 230 -37.05 89.91 -25.06
C ALA A 230 -37.35 91.24 -24.31
N ASP A 231 -38.52 91.35 -23.71
CA ASP A 231 -38.90 92.54 -22.96
C ASP A 231 -38.48 92.53 -21.51
N GLN A 232 -37.89 91.40 -21.04
CA GLN A 232 -37.46 91.19 -19.65
C GLN A 232 -35.94 91.40 -19.57
N LYS A 233 -35.52 91.88 -18.37
CA LYS A 233 -34.08 92.10 -18.15
C LYS A 233 -33.37 90.76 -17.92
N GLN A 234 -32.29 90.58 -18.63
CA GLN A 234 -31.45 89.42 -18.46
C GLN A 234 -30.57 89.56 -17.20
N THR A 235 -31.10 89.09 -16.06
CA THR A 235 -30.33 89.09 -14.79
C THR A 235 -29.52 87.87 -14.70
N ALA A 236 -28.43 87.95 -13.90
CA ALA A 236 -27.58 86.79 -13.70
C ALA A 236 -28.37 85.59 -13.09
N ALA A 237 -29.28 85.86 -12.20
CA ALA A 237 -30.08 84.80 -11.59
C ALA A 237 -31.00 84.09 -12.58
N ALA A 238 -31.65 84.90 -13.47
CA ALA A 238 -32.53 84.33 -14.49
C ALA A 238 -31.76 83.52 -15.54
N MET A 239 -30.59 84.03 -15.96
CA MET A 239 -29.75 83.29 -16.90
C MET A 239 -29.21 82.03 -16.29
N LYS A 240 -28.77 82.05 -15.02
CA LYS A 240 -28.30 80.83 -14.33
C LYS A 240 -29.40 79.80 -14.19
N ALA A 241 -30.64 80.27 -13.97
CA ALA A 241 -31.80 79.35 -13.88
C ALA A 241 -31.99 78.58 -15.18
N CYS A 242 -31.88 79.27 -16.32
CA CYS A 242 -31.98 78.64 -17.63
C CYS A 242 -30.82 77.70 -17.90
N ILE A 243 -29.61 78.05 -17.50
CA ILE A 243 -28.43 77.23 -17.67
C ILE A 243 -28.62 75.94 -16.81
N LYS A 244 -29.07 76.11 -15.58
CA LYS A 244 -29.31 74.89 -14.70
C LYS A 244 -30.37 74.00 -15.30
N GLU A 245 -31.44 74.54 -15.81
CA GLU A 245 -32.52 73.77 -16.43
C GLU A 245 -31.97 72.96 -17.62
N TYR A 246 -31.19 73.57 -18.49
CA TYR A 246 -30.55 72.88 -19.61
C TYR A 246 -29.62 71.76 -19.10
N ASN A 247 -28.79 72.10 -18.13
CA ASN A 247 -27.83 71.08 -17.58
C ASN A 247 -28.51 69.90 -17.03
N THR A 248 -29.76 69.99 -16.47
CA THR A 248 -30.47 68.85 -15.98
C THR A 248 -30.91 67.92 -17.09
N THR A 249 -30.97 68.35 -18.32
CA THR A 249 -31.33 67.53 -19.47
C THR A 249 -30.14 66.73 -20.01
N LEU A 250 -28.93 67.02 -19.56
CA LEU A 250 -27.76 66.34 -20.02
C LEU A 250 -27.59 65.02 -19.30
N SER A 251 -27.10 64.01 -19.98
CA SER A 251 -26.85 62.67 -19.39
C SER A 251 -25.77 62.76 -18.32
N THR A 252 -26.02 62.13 -17.20
CA THR A 252 -25.07 62.13 -16.11
C THR A 252 -23.91 61.16 -16.43
N PRO A 253 -22.67 61.56 -16.23
CA PRO A 253 -21.56 60.65 -16.40
C PRO A 253 -21.67 59.43 -15.48
N VAL A 254 -21.27 58.28 -15.96
CA VAL A 254 -21.21 57.05 -15.15
C VAL A 254 -20.00 57.11 -14.26
N LYS A 255 -20.08 56.41 -13.11
CA LYS A 255 -18.95 56.34 -12.19
C LYS A 255 -17.83 55.52 -12.80
N THR A 256 -16.59 55.96 -12.60
CA THR A 256 -15.41 55.33 -13.16
C THR A 256 -14.47 54.78 -12.07
N SER A 257 -14.96 54.68 -10.81
CA SER A 257 -14.16 54.14 -9.70
C SER A 257 -14.94 53.07 -9.00
N GLY A 258 -14.21 52.21 -8.30
CA GLY A 258 -14.79 51.13 -7.54
C GLY A 258 -14.24 49.77 -7.93
N SER A 259 -14.85 48.70 -7.39
CA SER A 259 -14.46 47.32 -7.72
C SER A 259 -14.82 46.99 -9.16
N ARG A 260 -14.24 45.92 -9.68
CA ARG A 260 -14.56 45.43 -11.03
C ARG A 260 -16.08 45.21 -11.19
N ASP A 261 -16.72 44.64 -10.17
CA ASP A 261 -18.16 44.40 -10.23
C ASP A 261 -18.94 45.70 -10.28
N ALA A 262 -18.54 46.70 -9.51
CA ALA A 262 -19.16 48.01 -9.55
C ALA A 262 -19.00 48.66 -10.90
N LEU A 263 -17.82 48.53 -11.52
CA LEU A 263 -17.56 49.04 -12.85
C LEU A 263 -18.37 48.32 -13.92
N LEU A 264 -18.57 47.00 -13.76
CA LEU A 264 -19.42 46.24 -14.66
C LEU A 264 -20.89 46.67 -14.57
N GLU A 265 -21.36 47.04 -13.39
CA GLU A 265 -22.70 47.56 -13.20
C GLU A 265 -22.86 48.89 -13.98
N GLN A 266 -21.85 49.75 -13.93
CA GLN A 266 -21.88 50.99 -14.68
C GLN A 266 -21.81 50.73 -16.19
N LEU A 267 -20.99 49.76 -16.61
CA LEU A 267 -20.89 49.40 -18.02
C LEU A 267 -22.20 48.81 -18.53
N ALA A 268 -22.96 48.09 -17.70
CA ALA A 268 -24.27 47.55 -18.08
C ALA A 268 -25.27 48.65 -18.42
N ILE A 269 -25.13 49.83 -17.84
CA ILE A 269 -25.99 50.97 -18.14
C ILE A 269 -25.79 51.45 -19.57
N ILE A 270 -24.55 51.43 -20.02
CA ILE A 270 -24.17 52.02 -21.33
C ILE A 270 -24.04 50.98 -22.44
N ASN A 271 -23.69 49.75 -22.10
CA ASN A 271 -23.52 48.68 -23.08
C ASN A 271 -23.86 47.33 -22.45
N PRO A 272 -25.14 47.00 -22.29
CA PRO A 272 -25.54 45.75 -21.65
C PRO A 272 -25.13 44.52 -22.46
N ASP A 273 -25.01 44.62 -23.78
CA ASP A 273 -24.60 43.48 -24.60
C ASP A 273 -23.17 43.06 -24.31
N LEU A 274 -22.29 44.05 -24.13
CA LEU A 274 -20.89 43.75 -23.79
C LEU A 274 -20.77 43.07 -22.43
N VAL A 275 -21.54 43.50 -21.45
CA VAL A 275 -21.56 42.88 -20.11
C VAL A 275 -22.12 41.48 -20.18
N THR A 276 -23.12 41.21 -20.99
CA THR A 276 -23.65 39.86 -21.21
C THR A 276 -22.60 38.96 -21.85
N GLN A 277 -21.87 39.46 -22.86
CA GLN A 277 -20.79 38.72 -23.48
C GLN A 277 -19.70 38.41 -22.47
N GLU A 278 -19.35 39.38 -21.62
CA GLU A 278 -18.32 39.19 -20.60
C GLU A 278 -18.75 38.14 -19.59
N ALA A 279 -20.03 38.09 -19.18
CA ALA A 279 -20.54 37.14 -18.26
C ALA A 279 -20.54 35.70 -18.83
N GLN A 280 -20.55 35.57 -20.16
CA GLN A 280 -20.53 34.29 -20.83
C GLN A 280 -19.12 33.71 -20.97
N LYS A 281 -18.11 34.56 -20.78
CA LYS A 281 -16.71 34.07 -20.88
C LYS A 281 -16.41 33.15 -19.68
N SER A 282 -15.63 32.11 -19.95
CA SER A 282 -15.18 31.20 -18.90
C SER A 282 -14.22 31.90 -17.95
N VAL A 283 -14.43 31.70 -16.66
CA VAL A 283 -13.56 32.28 -15.65
C VAL A 283 -12.28 31.46 -15.59
N PRO A 284 -11.11 32.07 -15.53
CA PRO A 284 -9.86 31.35 -15.39
C PRO A 284 -9.85 30.50 -14.12
N LEU A 285 -9.24 29.33 -14.21
CA LEU A 285 -9.11 28.44 -13.06
C LEU A 285 -8.07 29.01 -12.10
N LYS A 286 -8.27 28.75 -10.81
CA LYS A 286 -7.35 29.20 -9.79
C LYS A 286 -6.08 28.37 -9.83
N VAL A 287 -4.91 29.02 -9.82
CA VAL A 287 -3.61 28.34 -9.90
C VAL A 287 -2.97 28.19 -8.53
N SER A 288 -3.61 28.65 -7.48
CA SER A 288 -3.11 28.53 -6.10
C SER A 288 -3.97 27.58 -5.31
N GLY A 289 -3.45 27.12 -4.19
CA GLY A 289 -4.17 26.22 -3.31
C GLY A 289 -3.41 24.91 -3.12
N THR A 290 -4.07 23.97 -2.51
CA THR A 290 -3.48 22.65 -2.25
C THR A 290 -3.44 21.84 -3.53
N LYS A 291 -2.68 20.75 -3.52
CA LYS A 291 -2.65 19.82 -4.65
C LYS A 291 -4.06 19.30 -4.96
N ALA A 292 -4.85 19.03 -3.93
CA ALA A 292 -6.23 18.57 -4.10
C ALA A 292 -7.08 19.63 -4.80
N ASP A 293 -6.89 20.91 -4.46
CA ASP A 293 -7.62 22.01 -5.11
C ASP A 293 -7.26 22.08 -6.59
N LEU A 294 -5.98 21.92 -6.92
CA LEU A 294 -5.51 21.95 -8.31
C LEU A 294 -6.05 20.77 -9.11
N ILE A 295 -6.14 19.58 -8.47
CA ILE A 295 -6.73 18.39 -9.10
C ILE A 295 -8.20 18.66 -9.44
N GLN A 296 -8.95 19.24 -8.51
CA GLN A 296 -10.35 19.56 -8.77
C GLN A 296 -10.49 20.59 -9.90
N ALA A 297 -9.61 21.58 -9.94
CA ALA A 297 -9.62 22.56 -11.01
C ALA A 297 -9.39 21.91 -12.37
N VAL A 298 -8.42 20.99 -12.48
CA VAL A 298 -8.16 20.27 -13.73
C VAL A 298 -9.34 19.40 -14.11
N LYS A 299 -9.94 18.71 -13.14
CA LYS A 299 -11.11 17.86 -13.41
C LYS A 299 -12.28 18.64 -13.98
N SER A 300 -12.46 19.86 -13.53
CA SER A 300 -13.60 20.68 -13.97
C SER A 300 -13.58 20.96 -15.47
N VAL A 301 -12.40 20.93 -16.09
CA VAL A 301 -12.24 21.22 -17.52
C VAL A 301 -11.75 20.02 -18.33
N ASN A 302 -11.25 18.99 -17.65
CA ASN A 302 -10.78 17.77 -18.30
C ASN A 302 -11.25 16.55 -17.50
N PRO A 303 -12.47 16.08 -17.70
CA PRO A 303 -13.00 14.93 -16.95
C PRO A 303 -12.26 13.62 -17.21
N ALA A 304 -11.54 13.54 -18.32
CA ALA A 304 -10.78 12.35 -18.68
C ALA A 304 -9.36 12.35 -18.10
N ALA A 305 -8.98 13.38 -17.35
CA ALA A 305 -7.66 13.49 -16.79
C ALA A 305 -7.42 12.39 -15.75
N VAL A 306 -6.22 11.83 -15.76
CA VAL A 306 -5.80 10.78 -14.83
C VAL A 306 -4.77 11.38 -13.87
N PHE A 307 -4.97 11.12 -12.59
CA PHE A 307 -4.11 11.67 -11.54
C PHE A 307 -3.44 10.52 -10.79
N ALA A 308 -2.12 10.58 -10.69
CA ALA A 308 -1.34 9.56 -10.01
C ALA A 308 -1.77 9.41 -8.54
N ASP A 309 -2.03 10.52 -7.86
CA ASP A 309 -2.46 10.49 -6.46
C ASP A 309 -3.76 9.72 -6.28
N GLU A 310 -4.71 9.88 -7.19
CA GLU A 310 -5.99 9.17 -7.09
C GLU A 310 -5.83 7.68 -7.33
N LEU A 311 -4.99 7.29 -8.26
CA LEU A 311 -4.71 5.88 -8.51
C LEU A 311 -4.05 5.25 -7.30
N LEU A 312 -3.08 5.95 -6.69
CA LEU A 312 -2.40 5.45 -5.51
C LEU A 312 -3.32 5.41 -4.29
N ASP A 313 -4.19 6.39 -4.12
CA ASP A 313 -5.13 6.42 -3.01
C ASP A 313 -6.13 5.27 -3.13
N THR A 314 -6.64 4.98 -4.31
CA THR A 314 -7.52 3.85 -4.54
C THR A 314 -6.84 2.53 -4.19
N TRP A 315 -5.56 2.38 -4.57
CA TRP A 315 -4.80 1.20 -4.23
C TRP A 315 -4.58 1.09 -2.70
N ARG A 316 -4.27 2.20 -2.03
CA ARG A 316 -4.05 2.22 -0.58
C ARG A 316 -5.32 1.94 0.22
N GLU A 317 -6.48 2.27 -0.32
CA GLU A 317 -7.74 1.98 0.35
C GLU A 317 -7.93 0.48 0.55
N ASN A 318 -7.47 -0.32 -0.43
CA ASN A 318 -7.42 -1.77 -0.33
C ASN A 318 -8.69 -2.37 0.27
N PRO A 319 -9.85 -2.20 -0.38
CA PRO A 319 -11.12 -2.65 0.19
C PRO A 319 -11.20 -4.17 0.36
N GLU A 320 -10.41 -4.92 -0.40
CA GLU A 320 -10.42 -6.37 -0.31
C GLU A 320 -9.49 -6.89 0.79
N GLY A 321 -8.74 -6.03 1.45
CA GLY A 321 -7.86 -6.43 2.54
C GLY A 321 -6.65 -7.27 2.13
N LYS A 322 -6.22 -7.17 0.88
CA LYS A 322 -5.06 -7.90 0.38
C LYS A 322 -3.77 -7.26 0.89
N VAL A 323 -2.67 -7.97 0.75
CA VAL A 323 -1.35 -7.42 1.10
C VAL A 323 -0.91 -6.48 -0.01
N LEU A 324 -0.57 -5.24 0.35
CA LEU A 324 -0.14 -4.25 -0.63
C LEU A 324 1.31 -4.46 -1.03
N VAL A 325 1.56 -4.43 -2.33
CA VAL A 325 2.88 -4.61 -2.91
C VAL A 325 3.21 -3.39 -3.76
N THR A 326 4.32 -2.70 -3.44
CA THR A 326 4.77 -1.60 -4.27
C THR A 326 5.40 -2.13 -5.55
N ARG A 327 5.50 -1.30 -6.57
CA ARG A 327 6.14 -1.69 -7.83
C ARG A 327 7.60 -2.06 -7.61
N GLN A 328 8.28 -1.39 -6.70
CA GLN A 328 9.66 -1.70 -6.37
C GLN A 328 9.78 -3.08 -5.71
N GLN A 329 8.87 -3.38 -4.78
CA GLN A 329 8.85 -4.68 -4.12
C GLN A 329 8.57 -5.80 -5.13
N LEU A 330 7.63 -5.58 -6.04
CA LEU A 330 7.33 -6.57 -7.07
C LEU A 330 8.53 -6.77 -7.99
N SER A 331 9.21 -5.69 -8.36
CA SER A 331 10.40 -5.78 -9.20
C SER A 331 11.49 -6.62 -8.54
N THR A 332 11.73 -6.40 -7.24
CA THR A 332 12.69 -7.19 -6.48
C THR A 332 12.27 -8.66 -6.44
N ALA A 333 10.99 -8.92 -6.18
CA ALA A 333 10.48 -10.30 -6.14
C ALA A 333 10.59 -11.00 -7.50
N LEU A 334 10.35 -10.29 -8.58
CA LEU A 334 10.51 -10.84 -9.94
C LEU A 334 11.97 -11.13 -10.25
N ASN A 335 12.89 -10.31 -9.76
CA ASN A 335 14.33 -10.57 -9.92
C ASN A 335 14.73 -11.83 -9.14
N ILE A 336 14.15 -12.04 -7.97
CA ILE A 336 14.39 -13.27 -7.19
C ILE A 336 13.83 -14.48 -7.94
N GLN A 337 12.62 -14.38 -8.47
CA GLN A 337 12.03 -15.43 -9.30
C GLN A 337 12.92 -15.75 -10.49
N LYS A 338 13.46 -14.72 -11.14
CA LYS A 338 14.36 -14.91 -12.29
C LYS A 338 15.63 -15.65 -11.88
N ALA A 339 16.20 -15.31 -10.73
CA ALA A 339 17.39 -15.98 -10.21
C ALA A 339 17.11 -17.46 -9.92
N LEU A 340 15.95 -17.77 -9.35
CA LEU A 340 15.52 -19.13 -9.07
C LEU A 340 15.35 -19.93 -10.37
N LEU A 341 14.64 -19.39 -11.33
CA LEU A 341 14.38 -20.08 -12.60
C LEU A 341 15.65 -20.22 -13.44
N GLY A 342 16.59 -19.30 -13.29
CA GLY A 342 17.87 -19.34 -13.99
C GLY A 342 18.89 -20.28 -13.37
N HIS A 343 18.67 -20.73 -12.13
CA HIS A 343 19.58 -21.67 -11.49
C HIS A 343 19.37 -23.07 -12.06
N PRO A 344 20.44 -23.79 -12.42
CA PRO A 344 20.28 -25.08 -13.11
C PRO A 344 19.40 -26.09 -12.36
N THR A 345 19.60 -26.23 -11.07
CA THR A 345 18.84 -27.20 -10.27
C THR A 345 17.49 -26.64 -9.85
N ALA A 346 17.47 -25.43 -9.30
CA ALA A 346 16.22 -24.82 -8.85
C ALA A 346 15.25 -24.64 -10.01
N GLY A 347 15.74 -24.20 -11.17
CA GLY A 347 14.91 -24.04 -12.35
C GLY A 347 14.26 -25.35 -12.80
N LYS A 348 15.03 -26.44 -12.77
CA LYS A 348 14.50 -27.76 -13.13
C LYS A 348 13.44 -28.23 -12.14
N LEU A 349 13.66 -28.03 -10.85
CA LEU A 349 12.68 -28.44 -9.83
C LEU A 349 11.41 -27.61 -9.95
N LEU A 350 11.53 -26.31 -10.07
CA LEU A 350 10.39 -25.40 -10.08
C LEU A 350 9.56 -25.51 -11.36
N THR A 351 10.11 -26.01 -12.44
CA THR A 351 9.40 -26.14 -13.71
C THR A 351 9.21 -27.58 -14.15
N HIS A 352 9.48 -28.54 -13.28
CA HIS A 352 9.39 -29.94 -13.64
C HIS A 352 7.96 -30.33 -14.07
N PRO A 353 7.80 -31.10 -15.15
CA PRO A 353 6.47 -31.43 -15.64
C PRO A 353 5.60 -32.22 -14.66
N SER A 354 6.22 -33.03 -13.81
CA SER A 354 5.47 -33.83 -12.81
C SER A 354 5.37 -33.16 -11.46
N ARG A 355 5.70 -31.87 -11.38
CA ARG A 355 5.64 -31.18 -10.09
C ARG A 355 4.20 -30.99 -9.65
N ALA A 356 4.01 -31.08 -8.33
CA ALA A 356 2.76 -30.68 -7.69
C ALA A 356 3.11 -29.72 -6.56
N VAL A 357 2.35 -28.65 -6.45
CA VAL A 357 2.64 -27.55 -5.54
C VAL A 357 1.65 -27.54 -4.40
N GLU A 358 2.17 -27.40 -3.18
CA GLU A 358 1.34 -27.27 -1.98
C GLU A 358 0.28 -28.35 -1.81
N VAL A 359 0.66 -29.59 -2.06
CA VAL A 359 -0.22 -30.73 -1.84
C VAL A 359 -0.30 -31.00 -0.35
N SER A 360 -1.53 -31.14 0.15
CA SER A 360 -1.77 -31.42 1.57
C SER A 360 -1.84 -32.91 1.82
N TYR A 361 -1.14 -33.35 2.87
CA TYR A 361 -1.17 -34.74 3.31
C TYR A 361 -1.67 -34.81 4.74
N PHE A 362 -2.57 -35.72 4.98
CA PHE A 362 -3.10 -35.98 6.31
C PHE A 362 -2.73 -37.40 6.70
N GLY A 363 -2.34 -37.61 7.94
CA GLY A 363 -1.92 -38.91 8.42
C GLY A 363 -2.14 -39.04 9.90
N ILE A 364 -1.68 -40.14 10.45
CA ILE A 364 -1.76 -40.45 11.87
C ILE A 364 -0.37 -40.81 12.33
N ASP A 365 0.08 -40.18 13.41
CA ASP A 365 1.34 -40.55 14.05
C ASP A 365 1.16 -41.91 14.74
N GLU A 366 1.87 -42.91 14.26
CA GLU A 366 1.66 -44.27 14.72
C GLU A 366 1.96 -44.49 16.22
N GLU A 367 2.94 -43.77 16.73
CA GLU A 367 3.34 -43.91 18.11
C GLU A 367 2.33 -43.33 19.10
N THR A 368 1.78 -42.14 18.78
CA THR A 368 0.89 -41.45 19.71
C THR A 368 -0.58 -41.54 19.33
N GLY A 369 -0.89 -41.91 18.09
CA GLY A 369 -2.24 -41.90 17.58
C GLY A 369 -2.77 -40.49 17.24
N LEU A 370 -1.95 -39.45 17.37
CA LEU A 370 -2.36 -38.10 17.04
C LEU A 370 -2.40 -37.91 15.53
N GLU A 371 -3.39 -37.17 15.07
CA GLU A 371 -3.47 -36.85 13.65
C GLU A 371 -2.45 -35.79 13.31
N VAL A 372 -1.91 -35.87 12.10
CA VAL A 372 -0.89 -34.93 11.60
C VAL A 372 -1.28 -34.44 10.20
N ARG A 373 -0.81 -33.26 9.86
CA ARG A 373 -0.96 -32.74 8.51
C ARG A 373 0.34 -32.05 8.09
N VAL A 374 0.70 -32.23 6.81
CA VAL A 374 1.89 -31.62 6.23
C VAL A 374 1.57 -31.09 4.85
N ARG A 375 2.30 -30.07 4.43
CA ARG A 375 2.14 -29.49 3.09
C ARG A 375 3.49 -28.96 2.61
N PRO A 376 4.33 -29.84 2.02
CA PRO A 376 5.58 -29.38 1.43
C PRO A 376 5.28 -28.42 0.27
N ASP A 377 6.18 -27.49 0.03
CA ASP A 377 6.00 -26.50 -1.03
C ASP A 377 5.87 -27.17 -2.41
N LEU A 378 6.67 -28.20 -2.65
CA LEU A 378 6.79 -28.82 -3.95
C LEU A 378 7.07 -30.30 -3.80
N GLU A 379 6.42 -31.11 -4.62
CA GLU A 379 6.76 -32.53 -4.74
C GLU A 379 6.89 -32.90 -6.22
N ILE A 380 7.76 -33.84 -6.50
CA ILE A 380 8.04 -34.30 -7.86
C ILE A 380 8.19 -35.80 -7.81
N ASP A 381 7.52 -36.50 -8.74
CA ASP A 381 7.71 -37.94 -8.91
C ASP A 381 8.62 -38.14 -10.13
N MET A 382 9.82 -38.63 -9.87
CA MET A 382 10.81 -38.88 -10.94
C MET A 382 10.92 -40.40 -11.15
N GLY A 383 9.93 -40.96 -11.82
CA GLY A 383 9.97 -42.39 -12.14
C GLY A 383 9.88 -43.30 -10.93
N GLY A 384 9.11 -42.92 -9.95
CA GLY A 384 8.95 -43.67 -8.70
C GLY A 384 9.79 -43.13 -7.54
N LEU A 385 10.79 -42.29 -7.81
CA LEU A 385 11.53 -41.59 -6.77
C LEU A 385 10.78 -40.31 -6.44
N ARG A 386 10.30 -40.20 -5.22
CA ARG A 386 9.49 -39.07 -4.80
C ARG A 386 10.37 -38.05 -4.09
N ILE A 387 10.43 -36.85 -4.64
CA ILE A 387 11.27 -35.77 -4.15
C ILE A 387 10.39 -34.64 -3.67
N GLY A 388 10.70 -34.11 -2.50
CA GLY A 388 10.08 -32.91 -1.98
C GLY A 388 11.08 -31.76 -1.95
N ALA A 389 10.57 -30.54 -1.99
CA ALA A 389 11.40 -29.36 -1.85
C ALA A 389 10.62 -28.23 -1.16
N ASP A 390 11.33 -27.43 -0.40
CA ASP A 390 10.79 -26.20 0.20
C ASP A 390 11.64 -25.02 -0.25
N LEU A 391 10.98 -23.93 -0.55
CA LEU A 391 11.60 -22.68 -0.93
C LEU A 391 11.74 -21.78 0.30
N LYS A 392 12.96 -21.31 0.56
CA LYS A 392 13.26 -20.45 1.70
C LYS A 392 13.96 -19.19 1.23
N THR A 393 13.40 -18.04 1.56
CA THR A 393 14.06 -16.76 1.31
C THR A 393 14.79 -16.34 2.56
N ILE A 394 16.03 -15.88 2.39
CA ILE A 394 16.87 -15.50 3.51
C ILE A 394 17.60 -14.19 3.20
N SER A 395 18.07 -13.53 4.24
CA SER A 395 18.88 -12.33 4.12
C SER A 395 20.25 -12.61 4.73
N MET A 396 21.21 -12.92 3.88
CA MET A 396 22.58 -13.27 4.29
C MET A 396 23.62 -12.56 3.41
N TRP A 397 23.35 -11.31 3.05
CA TRP A 397 24.20 -10.55 2.14
C TRP A 397 25.59 -10.27 2.70
N ASN A 398 25.70 -10.16 4.01
CA ASN A 398 26.94 -9.78 4.67
C ASN A 398 27.70 -10.96 5.27
N ILE A 399 27.33 -12.18 4.97
CA ILE A 399 28.01 -13.36 5.47
C ILE A 399 29.14 -13.72 4.52
N LYS A 400 30.35 -13.84 5.05
CA LYS A 400 31.50 -14.22 4.22
C LYS A 400 31.30 -15.60 3.63
N GLN A 401 31.73 -15.78 2.39
CA GLN A 401 31.58 -17.03 1.67
C GLN A 401 32.07 -18.24 2.46
N GLU A 402 33.21 -18.12 3.12
CA GLU A 402 33.78 -19.23 3.89
C GLU A 402 32.95 -19.66 5.10
N GLY A 403 32.12 -18.80 5.61
CA GLY A 403 31.22 -19.09 6.74
C GLY A 403 29.77 -19.31 6.34
N LEU A 404 29.45 -19.17 5.05
CA LEU A 404 28.07 -19.19 4.62
C LEU A 404 27.39 -20.54 4.81
N ARG A 405 28.09 -21.62 4.50
CA ARG A 405 27.54 -22.97 4.68
C ARG A 405 27.22 -23.27 6.15
N ALA A 406 28.09 -22.83 7.06
CA ALA A 406 27.84 -22.99 8.48
C ALA A 406 26.62 -22.19 8.92
N LYS A 407 26.44 -21.00 8.37
CA LYS A 407 25.28 -20.16 8.69
C LYS A 407 23.98 -20.78 8.16
N LEU A 408 24.01 -21.33 6.96
CA LEU A 408 22.86 -22.05 6.40
C LEU A 408 22.52 -23.30 7.22
N HIS A 409 23.53 -24.01 7.70
CA HIS A 409 23.32 -25.14 8.57
C HIS A 409 22.61 -24.73 9.87
N ARG A 410 23.04 -23.63 10.47
CA ARG A 410 22.41 -23.14 11.67
C ARG A 410 20.98 -22.69 11.43
N GLU A 411 20.72 -22.12 10.28
CA GLU A 411 19.36 -21.74 9.88
C GLU A 411 18.45 -22.98 9.86
N ILE A 412 18.93 -24.06 9.28
CA ILE A 412 18.18 -25.31 9.20
C ILE A 412 17.91 -25.86 10.59
N ILE A 413 18.94 -25.93 11.45
CA ILE A 413 18.82 -26.53 12.77
C ILE A 413 18.02 -25.62 13.72
N ASP A 414 18.37 -24.34 13.78
CA ASP A 414 17.76 -23.43 14.76
C ASP A 414 16.29 -23.18 14.48
N ARG A 415 15.88 -23.27 13.22
CA ARG A 415 14.48 -23.08 12.85
C ARG A 415 13.71 -24.39 12.74
N ASP A 416 14.31 -25.49 13.14
CA ASP A 416 13.69 -26.82 13.06
C ASP A 416 13.22 -27.20 11.66
N TYR A 417 13.92 -26.73 10.63
CA TYR A 417 13.58 -27.11 9.25
C TYR A 417 13.76 -28.59 9.02
N HIS A 418 14.77 -29.20 9.61
CA HIS A 418 15.03 -30.63 9.52
C HIS A 418 13.90 -31.46 10.17
N LEU A 419 13.33 -30.96 11.25
CA LEU A 419 12.19 -31.60 11.90
C LEU A 419 10.97 -31.56 10.98
N SER A 420 10.65 -30.40 10.41
CA SER A 420 9.54 -30.25 9.49
C SER A 420 9.68 -31.20 8.30
N VAL A 421 10.88 -31.26 7.73
CA VAL A 421 11.15 -32.07 6.54
C VAL A 421 11.10 -33.56 6.86
N ALA A 422 11.58 -33.97 8.04
CA ALA A 422 11.45 -35.36 8.47
C ALA A 422 9.97 -35.77 8.57
N MET A 423 9.16 -34.89 9.14
CA MET A 423 7.72 -35.09 9.23
C MET A 423 7.07 -35.16 7.85
N TYR A 424 7.49 -34.30 6.91
CA TYR A 424 7.00 -34.32 5.55
C TYR A 424 7.35 -35.61 4.82
N CYS A 425 8.60 -36.04 4.94
CA CYS A 425 9.05 -37.28 4.29
C CYS A 425 8.30 -38.51 4.80
N GLU A 426 8.01 -38.57 6.08
CA GLU A 426 7.26 -39.67 6.62
C GLU A 426 5.79 -39.64 6.21
N THR A 427 5.14 -38.51 6.37
CA THR A 427 3.69 -38.38 6.12
C THR A 427 3.36 -38.43 4.62
N ALA A 428 4.19 -37.83 3.78
CA ALA A 428 3.97 -37.79 2.35
C ALA A 428 4.73 -38.90 1.60
N ALA A 429 5.48 -39.74 2.28
CA ALA A 429 6.28 -40.79 1.70
C ALA A 429 7.26 -40.27 0.65
N LEU A 430 8.06 -39.27 1.03
CA LEU A 430 9.08 -38.72 0.15
C LEU A 430 10.42 -39.42 0.39
N ASP A 431 11.12 -39.70 -0.70
CA ASP A 431 12.43 -40.39 -0.65
C ASP A 431 13.61 -39.44 -0.45
N GLN A 432 13.49 -38.23 -0.96
CA GLN A 432 14.50 -37.19 -0.86
C GLN A 432 13.86 -35.87 -0.63
N PHE A 433 14.57 -34.96 0.02
CA PHE A 433 14.07 -33.61 0.24
C PHE A 433 15.20 -32.59 0.07
N PHE A 434 14.86 -31.46 -0.58
CA PHE A 434 15.79 -30.38 -0.84
C PHE A 434 15.25 -29.06 -0.31
N TRP A 435 16.10 -28.25 0.30
CA TRP A 435 15.77 -26.86 0.54
C TRP A 435 16.34 -26.03 -0.59
N ILE A 436 15.52 -25.13 -1.13
CA ILE A 436 15.93 -24.18 -2.14
C ILE A 436 16.04 -22.85 -1.40
N PHE A 437 17.26 -22.43 -1.08
CA PHE A 437 17.49 -21.15 -0.44
C PHE A 437 17.78 -20.09 -1.48
N VAL A 438 17.18 -18.92 -1.34
CA VAL A 438 17.49 -17.78 -2.20
C VAL A 438 17.67 -16.54 -1.34
N ASN A 439 18.75 -15.80 -1.61
CA ASN A 439 19.00 -14.57 -0.88
C ASN A 439 18.09 -13.46 -1.44
N LYS A 440 17.36 -12.79 -0.55
CA LYS A 440 16.37 -11.80 -0.96
C LYS A 440 16.90 -10.37 -1.01
N ASP A 441 18.13 -10.13 -0.55
CA ASP A 441 18.68 -8.78 -0.53
C ASP A 441 18.82 -8.25 -1.95
N GLU A 442 18.48 -6.98 -2.12
CA GLU A 442 18.35 -6.37 -3.43
C GLU A 442 19.62 -6.50 -4.26
N ASN A 443 19.45 -6.90 -5.50
CA ASN A 443 20.55 -7.10 -6.46
C ASN A 443 21.58 -8.16 -6.07
N TYR A 444 21.25 -9.06 -5.15
CA TYR A 444 22.18 -10.08 -4.70
C TYR A 444 21.46 -11.42 -4.43
N HIS A 445 20.92 -12.00 -5.48
CA HIS A 445 20.04 -13.18 -5.37
C HIS A 445 20.79 -14.47 -5.75
N TRP A 446 21.64 -14.95 -4.86
CA TRP A 446 22.24 -16.26 -5.03
C TRP A 446 21.28 -17.34 -4.53
N VAL A 447 21.43 -18.53 -5.09
CA VAL A 447 20.56 -19.68 -4.80
C VAL A 447 21.44 -20.83 -4.33
N ALA A 448 21.02 -21.51 -3.29
CA ALA A 448 21.68 -22.71 -2.78
C ALA A 448 20.67 -23.85 -2.68
N ILE A 449 21.03 -25.00 -3.23
CA ILE A 449 20.23 -26.20 -3.15
C ILE A 449 20.88 -27.12 -2.12
N ILE A 450 20.16 -27.45 -1.06
CA ILE A 450 20.71 -28.26 0.04
C ILE A 450 19.83 -29.48 0.22
N GLU A 451 20.41 -30.65 0.04
CA GLU A 451 19.70 -31.90 0.27
C GLU A 451 19.78 -32.28 1.76
N ALA A 452 18.67 -32.75 2.30
CA ALA A 452 18.64 -33.26 3.66
C ALA A 452 19.26 -34.66 3.68
N SER A 453 20.34 -34.85 4.43
CA SER A 453 20.97 -36.15 4.56
C SER A 453 20.10 -37.10 5.37
N THR A 454 20.37 -38.40 5.22
CA THR A 454 19.65 -39.42 6.00
C THR A 454 19.78 -39.18 7.51
N GLU A 455 20.99 -38.81 7.96
CA GLU A 455 21.21 -38.55 9.39
C GLU A 455 20.51 -37.29 9.87
N LEU A 456 20.46 -36.24 9.03
CA LEU A 456 19.75 -35.02 9.36
C LEU A 456 18.23 -35.28 9.49
N LEU A 457 17.70 -36.11 8.61
CA LEU A 457 16.30 -36.53 8.68
C LEU A 457 16.04 -37.39 9.91
N GLU A 458 16.99 -38.25 10.29
CA GLU A 458 16.87 -39.05 11.49
C GLU A 458 16.83 -38.17 12.74
N LEU A 459 17.71 -37.17 12.82
CA LEU A 459 17.69 -36.22 13.92
C LEU A 459 16.35 -35.51 13.99
N GLY A 460 15.87 -35.01 12.85
CA GLY A 460 14.57 -34.33 12.79
C GLY A 460 13.43 -35.23 13.22
N MET A 461 13.46 -36.50 12.82
CA MET A 461 12.43 -37.47 13.19
C MET A 461 12.44 -37.78 14.68
N LEU A 462 13.61 -37.95 15.28
CA LEU A 462 13.71 -38.22 16.72
C LEU A 462 13.24 -37.02 17.53
N GLU A 463 13.59 -35.82 17.11
CA GLU A 463 13.10 -34.58 17.76
C GLU A 463 11.60 -34.44 17.60
N TYR A 464 11.06 -34.77 16.42
CA TYR A 464 9.63 -34.78 16.17
C TYR A 464 8.92 -35.77 17.10
N ARG A 465 9.42 -37.00 17.20
CA ARG A 465 8.81 -38.00 18.04
C ARG A 465 8.80 -37.60 19.51
N LYS A 466 9.88 -37.00 19.98
CA LYS A 466 9.96 -36.48 21.34
C LYS A 466 8.89 -35.42 21.59
N ALA A 467 8.75 -34.48 20.65
CA ALA A 467 7.75 -33.42 20.77
C ALA A 467 6.32 -34.01 20.74
N MET A 468 6.06 -34.96 19.86
CA MET A 468 4.73 -35.56 19.74
C MET A 468 4.35 -36.32 21.00
N ARG A 469 5.30 -37.05 21.61
CA ARG A 469 5.04 -37.73 22.90
C ARG A 469 4.67 -36.71 23.98
N ALA A 470 5.37 -35.58 24.01
CA ALA A 470 5.09 -34.52 24.98
C ALA A 470 3.71 -33.91 24.75
N ILE A 471 3.34 -33.67 23.48
CA ILE A 471 2.02 -33.17 23.13
C ILE A 471 0.93 -34.16 23.54
N ALA A 472 1.13 -35.45 23.23
CA ALA A 472 0.17 -36.48 23.59
C ALA A 472 -0.01 -36.55 25.09
N ASN A 473 1.08 -36.46 25.86
CA ASN A 473 1.00 -36.46 27.31
C ASN A 473 0.25 -35.24 27.85
N GLY A 474 0.43 -34.10 27.21
CA GLY A 474 -0.31 -32.88 27.54
C GLY A 474 -1.82 -33.05 27.36
N PHE A 475 -2.23 -33.66 26.26
CA PHE A 475 -3.65 -33.96 26.04
C PHE A 475 -4.19 -34.98 27.03
N ASP A 476 -3.40 -35.99 27.33
CA ASP A 476 -3.83 -37.07 28.26
C ASP A 476 -3.96 -36.57 29.69
N THR A 477 -3.05 -35.72 30.13
CA THR A 477 -3.01 -35.28 31.53
C THR A 477 -3.66 -33.92 31.76
N GLY A 478 -3.82 -33.12 30.71
CA GLY A 478 -4.27 -31.75 30.85
C GLY A 478 -3.20 -30.82 31.39
N GLU A 479 -1.96 -31.31 31.56
CA GLU A 479 -0.86 -30.50 32.06
C GLU A 479 0.06 -30.07 30.95
N TRP A 480 0.29 -28.77 30.87
CA TRP A 480 1.12 -28.15 29.85
C TRP A 480 2.24 -27.35 30.52
N PRO A 481 3.37 -28.00 30.84
CA PRO A 481 4.41 -27.37 31.66
C PRO A 481 5.00 -26.09 31.03
N ALA A 482 5.34 -25.17 31.91
CA ALA A 482 6.10 -23.97 31.53
C ALA A 482 7.52 -24.37 31.10
N PRO A 483 8.25 -23.47 30.38
CA PRO A 483 9.61 -23.80 29.92
C PRO A 483 10.59 -24.05 31.08
N ILE A 484 10.37 -23.44 32.21
CA ILE A 484 11.17 -23.65 33.42
C ILE A 484 10.22 -24.01 34.54
N THR A 485 10.35 -25.21 35.09
CA THR A 485 9.46 -25.72 36.14
C THR A 485 10.15 -25.90 37.48
N GLU A 486 11.45 -25.73 37.54
CA GLU A 486 12.20 -25.93 38.77
C GLU A 486 13.05 -24.69 39.06
N ASP A 487 13.19 -24.35 40.32
CA ASP A 487 14.14 -23.33 40.74
C ASP A 487 15.55 -23.91 40.65
N TYR A 488 16.51 -23.14 40.24
CA TYR A 488 17.88 -23.63 40.10
C TYR A 488 18.88 -22.56 40.50
N THR A 489 20.11 -23.00 40.77
CA THR A 489 21.22 -22.07 41.05
C THR A 489 21.99 -21.84 39.77
N GLU A 490 22.22 -20.59 39.45
CA GLU A 490 22.99 -20.22 38.27
C GLU A 490 24.48 -20.50 38.52
N GLU A 491 25.09 -21.29 37.66
CA GLU A 491 26.50 -21.60 37.77
C GLU A 491 27.23 -21.08 36.51
N LEU A 492 28.50 -20.85 36.65
CA LEU A 492 29.32 -20.38 35.55
C LEU A 492 29.51 -21.49 34.52
N ASN A 493 29.48 -21.15 33.23
CA ASN A 493 29.87 -22.08 32.19
C ASN A 493 31.42 -22.10 32.10
N ASP A 494 31.95 -22.97 31.27
CA ASP A 494 33.41 -23.15 31.16
C ASP A 494 34.14 -21.86 30.77
N PHE A 495 33.55 -21.06 29.89
CA PHE A 495 34.13 -19.81 29.47
C PHE A 495 34.20 -18.83 30.65
N ASP A 496 33.14 -18.71 31.39
CA ASP A 496 33.08 -17.80 32.55
C ASP A 496 33.97 -18.27 33.69
N VAL A 497 34.14 -19.60 33.85
CA VAL A 497 35.08 -20.15 34.84
C VAL A 497 36.50 -19.71 34.51
N ARG A 498 36.88 -19.83 33.23
CA ARG A 498 38.22 -19.38 32.81
C ARG A 498 38.42 -17.90 33.03
N ARG A 499 37.38 -17.11 32.76
CA ARG A 499 37.42 -15.66 32.95
C ARG A 499 37.55 -15.32 34.45
N LEU A 500 36.83 -16.04 35.31
CA LEU A 500 36.92 -15.83 36.75
C LEU A 500 38.34 -16.16 37.23
N GLU A 501 38.89 -17.29 36.79
CA GLU A 501 40.26 -17.65 37.21
C GLU A 501 41.28 -16.64 36.75
N ALA A 502 41.17 -16.13 35.51
CA ALA A 502 42.09 -15.12 35.01
C ALA A 502 42.00 -13.84 35.84
N LEU A 503 40.80 -13.43 36.25
CA LEU A 503 40.63 -12.24 37.09
C LEU A 503 41.17 -12.44 38.49
N ARG A 504 41.01 -13.66 39.03
CA ARG A 504 41.57 -13.95 40.37
C ARG A 504 43.08 -13.82 40.41
N VAL A 505 43.76 -14.20 39.33
CA VAL A 505 45.23 -14.09 39.25
C VAL A 505 45.62 -12.63 39.21
N GLN A 506 44.79 -11.76 38.65
CA GLN A 506 45.10 -10.33 38.57
C GLN A 506 44.77 -9.57 39.87
N ALA A 507 43.99 -10.13 40.73
CA ALA A 507 43.57 -9.49 41.98
C ALA A 507 44.65 -9.52 43.10
#